data_bc9c2ea8a3c9d0af553dfb509443e32d
#
_entry.id   bc9c2ea8a3c9d0af553dfb509443e32d
#
_cell.length_a   1.000
_cell.length_b   1.000
_cell.length_c   1.000
_cell.angle_alpha   90.00
_cell.angle_beta   90.00
_cell.angle_gamma   90.00
#
_symmetry.space_group_name_H-M   'P 1'
#
loop_
_entity.id
_entity.type
_entity.pdbx_description
1 polymer ?
#
loop_
_entity_poly.entity_id
_entity_poly.type
_entity_poly.pdbx_seq_one_letter_code
_entity_poly.pdbx_strand_id
1 'polypeptide(L)'
;MDERLAKALEFSNYMVTFNNKKQILKEKFNSDLLYYIQGSQFTITKELITFVGLLSEKGLEEAVLTDDNDYPIRISDLNDFYDTIIDKYFSATNEYLTEYEKLKLNRSVETMIDYE
;
A
#
# COMPACT_ATOMS: atom_id res chain seq x y z
N MET A 1 11.52 -36.29 -20.84
CA MET A 1 10.40 -35.60 -20.18
C MET A 1 9.45 -35.06 -21.25
N ASP A 2 8.18 -35.25 -21.05
CA ASP A 2 7.15 -34.74 -21.97
C ASP A 2 7.25 -33.21 -22.05
N GLU A 3 7.26 -32.67 -23.27
CA GLU A 3 7.30 -31.24 -23.53
C GLU A 3 6.15 -30.48 -22.86
N ARG A 4 4.97 -31.09 -22.84
CA ARG A 4 3.79 -30.49 -22.19
C ARG A 4 4.00 -30.37 -20.69
N LEU A 5 4.59 -31.39 -20.08
CA LEU A 5 4.88 -31.37 -18.64
C LEU A 5 5.92 -30.30 -18.31
N ALA A 6 6.98 -30.18 -19.14
CA ALA A 6 8.01 -29.16 -18.95
C ALA A 6 7.41 -27.77 -19.03
N LYS A 7 6.56 -27.49 -20.02
CA LYS A 7 5.90 -26.18 -20.15
C LYS A 7 4.94 -25.90 -19.00
N ALA A 8 4.23 -26.93 -18.54
CA ALA A 8 3.32 -26.78 -17.40
C ALA A 8 4.09 -26.43 -16.13
N LEU A 9 5.26 -27.05 -15.92
CA LEU A 9 6.11 -26.75 -14.77
C LEU A 9 6.68 -25.34 -14.86
N GLU A 10 7.13 -24.91 -16.04
CA GLU A 10 7.63 -23.54 -16.25
C GLU A 10 6.55 -22.52 -15.97
N PHE A 11 5.33 -22.76 -16.46
CA PHE A 11 4.21 -21.86 -16.21
C PHE A 11 3.87 -21.80 -14.73
N SER A 12 3.82 -22.97 -14.06
CA SER A 12 3.55 -23.04 -12.62
C SER A 12 4.59 -22.26 -11.81
N ASN A 13 5.87 -22.44 -12.14
CA ASN A 13 6.97 -21.70 -11.48
C ASN A 13 6.86 -20.21 -11.72
N TYR A 14 6.49 -19.81 -12.94
CA TYR A 14 6.27 -18.40 -13.28
C TYR A 14 5.13 -17.81 -12.44
N MET A 15 4.03 -18.52 -12.29
CA MET A 15 2.89 -18.05 -11.51
C MET A 15 3.23 -17.90 -10.03
N VAL A 16 4.02 -18.82 -9.49
CA VAL A 16 4.49 -18.72 -8.11
C VAL A 16 5.35 -17.47 -7.93
N THR A 17 6.28 -17.24 -8.86
CA THR A 17 7.14 -16.05 -8.83
C THR A 17 6.32 -14.77 -8.93
N PHE A 18 5.35 -14.73 -9.84
CA PHE A 18 4.47 -13.58 -10.01
C PHE A 18 3.69 -13.28 -8.72
N ASN A 19 3.11 -14.31 -8.11
CA ASN A 19 2.36 -14.15 -6.87
C ASN A 19 3.24 -13.69 -5.71
N ASN A 20 4.49 -14.17 -5.65
CA ASN A 20 5.45 -13.73 -4.64
C ASN A 20 5.79 -12.25 -4.83
N LYS A 21 5.99 -11.81 -6.07
CA LYS A 21 6.26 -10.40 -6.36
C LYS A 21 5.06 -9.51 -6.01
N LYS A 22 3.84 -9.98 -6.29
CA LYS A 22 2.63 -9.27 -5.87
C LYS A 22 2.56 -9.11 -4.36
N GLN A 23 2.91 -10.17 -3.62
CA GLN A 23 2.89 -10.13 -2.17
C GLN A 23 3.91 -9.14 -1.63
N ILE A 24 5.11 -9.10 -2.22
CA ILE A 24 6.15 -8.15 -1.83
C ILE A 24 5.69 -6.71 -2.05
N LEU A 25 5.05 -6.44 -3.19
CA LEU A 25 4.50 -5.11 -3.48
C LEU A 25 3.42 -4.72 -2.46
N LYS A 26 2.56 -5.66 -2.09
CA LYS A 26 1.52 -5.42 -1.11
C LYS A 26 2.10 -5.12 0.27
N GLU A 27 3.14 -5.87 0.67
CA GLU A 27 3.82 -5.64 1.93
C GLU A 27 4.49 -4.28 1.97
N LYS A 28 5.11 -3.88 0.86
CA LYS A 28 5.71 -2.55 0.75
C LYS A 28 4.65 -1.46 0.85
N PHE A 29 3.53 -1.63 0.15
CA PHE A 29 2.41 -0.69 0.23
C PHE A 29 1.93 -0.52 1.67
N ASN A 30 1.73 -1.64 2.37
CA ASN A 30 1.29 -1.60 3.77
C ASN A 30 2.33 -0.92 4.67
N SER A 31 3.62 -1.16 4.40
CA SER A 31 4.71 -0.51 5.15
C SER A 31 4.75 0.99 4.91
N ASP A 32 4.48 1.43 3.67
CA ASP A 32 4.47 2.85 3.31
C ASP A 32 3.33 3.61 3.98
N LEU A 33 2.31 2.91 4.46
CA LEU A 33 1.17 3.51 5.15
C LEU A 33 1.39 3.69 6.65
N LEU A 34 2.53 3.29 7.18
CA LEU A 34 2.87 3.51 8.59
C LEU A 34 3.42 4.93 8.76
N TYR A 35 2.86 5.65 9.72
CA TYR A 35 3.26 7.02 10.01
C TYR A 35 3.60 7.14 11.49
N TYR A 36 4.81 7.62 11.76
CA TYR A 36 5.31 7.77 13.13
C TYR A 36 5.35 9.25 13.50
N ILE A 37 4.66 9.60 14.57
CA ILE A 37 4.61 10.96 15.06
C ILE A 37 4.62 10.96 16.59
N GLN A 38 5.48 11.77 17.20
CA GLN A 38 5.59 11.91 18.66
C GLN A 38 5.76 10.57 19.38
N GLY A 39 6.51 9.65 18.76
CA GLY A 39 6.74 8.32 19.31
C GLY A 39 5.58 7.34 19.16
N SER A 40 4.52 7.74 18.49
CA SER A 40 3.36 6.90 18.23
C SER A 40 3.31 6.46 16.77
N GLN A 41 2.74 5.28 16.52
CA GLN A 41 2.54 4.75 15.19
C GLN A 41 1.08 4.83 14.79
N PHE A 42 0.82 5.37 13.60
CA PHE A 42 -0.49 5.37 12.97
C PHE A 42 -0.41 4.59 11.67
N THR A 43 -1.39 3.71 11.43
CA THR A 43 -1.58 3.11 10.11
C THR A 43 -2.56 3.99 9.35
N ILE A 44 -2.11 4.52 8.22
CA ILE A 44 -2.94 5.42 7.41
C ILE A 44 -3.97 4.59 6.66
N THR A 45 -5.23 4.67 7.10
CA THR A 45 -6.35 3.99 6.49
C THR A 45 -7.33 5.01 5.93
N LYS A 46 -8.24 4.54 5.08
CA LYS A 46 -9.31 5.40 4.57
C LYS A 46 -10.17 5.92 5.72
N GLU A 47 -10.39 5.09 6.74
CA GLU A 47 -11.14 5.45 7.93
C GLU A 47 -10.44 6.58 8.70
N LEU A 48 -9.13 6.50 8.86
CA LEU A 48 -8.36 7.56 9.53
C LEU A 48 -8.46 8.86 8.76
N ILE A 49 -8.27 8.82 7.44
CA ILE A 49 -8.35 10.00 6.57
C ILE A 49 -9.73 10.61 6.65
N THR A 50 -10.78 9.79 6.57
CA THR A 50 -12.17 10.27 6.62
C THR A 50 -12.47 10.91 7.98
N PHE A 51 -12.07 10.28 9.06
CA PHE A 51 -12.31 10.78 10.41
C PHE A 51 -11.59 12.10 10.65
N VAL A 52 -10.31 12.17 10.32
CA VAL A 52 -9.52 13.41 10.48
C VAL A 52 -10.06 14.51 9.57
N GLY A 53 -10.44 14.16 8.34
CA GLY A 53 -11.06 15.11 7.42
C GLY A 53 -12.36 15.69 7.97
N LEU A 54 -13.18 14.87 8.61
CA LEU A 54 -14.42 15.32 9.23
C LEU A 54 -14.14 16.30 10.38
N LEU A 55 -13.16 15.98 11.23
CA LEU A 55 -12.77 16.87 12.32
C LEU A 55 -12.25 18.21 11.80
N SER A 56 -11.43 18.15 10.76
CA SER A 56 -10.90 19.37 10.12
C SER A 56 -12.01 20.21 9.51
N GLU A 57 -12.97 19.57 8.86
CA GLU A 57 -14.13 20.25 8.25
C GLU A 57 -14.99 20.93 9.31
N LYS A 58 -15.07 20.37 10.51
CA LYS A 58 -15.80 20.98 11.62
C LYS A 58 -15.05 22.14 12.26
N GLY A 59 -13.87 22.47 11.77
CA GLY A 59 -13.10 23.59 12.23
C GLY A 59 -12.22 23.33 13.44
N LEU A 60 -11.98 22.09 13.80
CA LEU A 60 -11.08 21.75 14.90
C LEU A 60 -9.63 21.98 14.48
N GLU A 61 -8.89 22.70 15.31
CA GLU A 61 -7.47 22.97 15.06
C GLU A 61 -6.59 21.89 15.68
N GLU A 62 -7.06 21.28 16.76
CA GLU A 62 -6.37 20.19 17.44
C GLU A 62 -7.37 19.11 17.85
N ALA A 63 -6.86 17.90 18.02
CA ALA A 63 -7.70 16.78 18.46
C ALA A 63 -6.85 15.73 19.19
N VAL A 64 -7.50 14.92 19.99
CA VAL A 64 -6.87 13.74 20.59
C VAL A 64 -7.27 12.53 19.76
N LEU A 65 -6.27 11.85 19.21
CA LEU A 65 -6.46 10.63 18.43
C LEU A 65 -5.83 9.46 19.16
N THR A 66 -6.28 8.25 18.85
CA THR A 66 -5.64 7.04 19.39
C THR A 66 -4.74 6.46 18.32
N ASP A 67 -3.54 6.04 18.70
CA ASP A 67 -2.60 5.41 17.77
C ASP A 67 -2.94 3.92 17.57
N ASP A 68 -2.09 3.19 16.84
CA ASP A 68 -2.33 1.78 16.55
C ASP A 68 -2.37 0.89 17.80
N ASN A 69 -1.81 1.37 18.92
CA ASN A 69 -1.79 0.67 20.18
C ASN A 69 -2.86 1.19 21.17
N ASP A 70 -3.80 1.99 20.65
CA ASP A 70 -4.88 2.59 21.43
C ASP A 70 -4.41 3.60 22.48
N TYR A 71 -3.19 4.14 22.34
CA TYR A 71 -2.72 5.21 23.20
C TYR A 71 -3.25 6.54 22.70
N PRO A 72 -3.78 7.39 23.60
CA PRO A 72 -4.25 8.71 23.19
C PRO A 72 -3.07 9.65 22.95
N ILE A 73 -3.14 10.41 21.87
CA ILE A 73 -2.11 11.37 21.53
C ILE A 73 -2.77 12.67 21.05
N ARG A 74 -2.25 13.81 21.51
CA ARG A 74 -2.76 15.11 21.10
C ARG A 74 -2.07 15.54 19.82
N ILE A 75 -2.86 15.77 18.79
CA ILE A 75 -2.39 16.32 17.52
C ILE A 75 -2.66 17.83 17.56
N SER A 76 -1.61 18.60 17.71
CA SER A 76 -1.74 20.06 17.91
C SER A 76 -2.03 20.83 16.63
N ASP A 77 -1.66 20.26 15.47
CA ASP A 77 -1.96 20.86 14.16
C ASP A 77 -2.66 19.80 13.32
N LEU A 78 -3.99 19.78 13.44
CA LEU A 78 -4.81 18.77 12.80
C LEU A 78 -4.78 18.89 11.28
N ASN A 79 -4.74 20.11 10.74
CA ASN A 79 -4.69 20.34 9.30
C ASN A 79 -3.39 19.84 8.70
N ASP A 80 -2.27 20.06 9.37
CA ASP A 80 -0.97 19.55 8.93
C ASP A 80 -0.96 18.02 8.96
N PHE A 81 -1.49 17.44 10.03
CA PHE A 81 -1.62 15.99 10.13
C PHE A 81 -2.46 15.42 9.00
N TYR A 82 -3.60 16.06 8.71
CA TYR A 82 -4.50 15.68 7.63
C TYR A 82 -3.79 15.71 6.28
N ASP A 83 -3.13 16.82 5.96
CA ASP A 83 -2.41 16.96 4.71
C ASP A 83 -1.31 15.90 4.57
N THR A 84 -0.59 15.64 5.67
CA THR A 84 0.48 14.64 5.67
C THR A 84 -0.04 13.22 5.39
N ILE A 85 -1.14 12.81 6.06
CA ILE A 85 -1.66 11.45 5.86
C ILE A 85 -2.26 11.28 4.47
N ILE A 86 -2.87 12.32 3.90
CA ILE A 86 -3.37 12.29 2.53
C ILE A 86 -2.22 12.14 1.55
N ASP A 87 -1.19 12.95 1.68
CA ASP A 87 -0.04 12.92 0.80
C ASP A 87 0.66 11.56 0.85
N LYS A 88 0.83 11.01 2.04
CA LYS A 88 1.44 9.69 2.21
C LYS A 88 0.59 8.59 1.60
N TYR A 89 -0.72 8.66 1.77
CA TYR A 89 -1.63 7.67 1.22
C TYR A 89 -1.57 7.66 -0.31
N PHE A 90 -1.69 8.82 -0.93
CA PHE A 90 -1.67 8.92 -2.39
C PHE A 90 -0.30 8.58 -2.98
N SER A 91 0.77 8.96 -2.30
CA SER A 91 2.11 8.57 -2.71
C SER A 91 2.27 7.05 -2.70
N ALA A 92 1.79 6.40 -1.65
CA ALA A 92 1.86 4.95 -1.52
C ALA A 92 1.01 4.24 -2.58
N THR A 93 -0.23 4.70 -2.81
CA THR A 93 -1.11 4.09 -3.80
C THR A 93 -0.61 4.29 -5.22
N ASN A 94 -0.08 5.47 -5.53
CA ASN A 94 0.48 5.75 -6.85
C ASN A 94 1.70 4.89 -7.14
N GLU A 95 2.58 4.73 -6.17
CA GLU A 95 3.74 3.86 -6.31
C GLU A 95 3.32 2.40 -6.45
N TYR A 96 2.35 1.96 -5.66
CA TYR A 96 1.81 0.60 -5.74
C TYR A 96 1.27 0.33 -7.15
N LEU A 97 0.47 1.26 -7.68
CA LEU A 97 -0.09 1.11 -9.03
C LEU A 97 1.01 1.02 -10.08
N THR A 98 2.00 1.92 -10.02
CA THR A 98 3.11 1.94 -10.97
C THR A 98 3.86 0.61 -10.98
N GLU A 99 4.20 0.11 -9.82
CA GLU A 99 4.95 -1.14 -9.71
C GLU A 99 4.08 -2.35 -10.09
N TYR A 100 2.79 -2.32 -9.76
CA TYR A 100 1.86 -3.38 -10.13
C TYR A 100 1.67 -3.44 -11.66
N GLU A 101 1.57 -2.28 -12.31
CA GLU A 101 1.46 -2.21 -13.78
C GLU A 101 2.71 -2.74 -14.45
N LYS A 102 3.89 -2.44 -13.93
CA LYS A 102 5.15 -2.99 -14.44
C LYS A 102 5.16 -4.50 -14.34
N LEU A 103 4.69 -5.03 -13.21
CA LEU A 103 4.63 -6.47 -12.99
C LEU A 103 3.67 -7.15 -13.96
N LYS A 104 2.51 -6.54 -14.21
CA LYS A 104 1.52 -7.04 -15.17
C LYS A 104 2.06 -7.00 -16.60
N LEU A 105 2.77 -5.94 -16.95
CA LEU A 105 3.37 -5.81 -18.28
C LEU A 105 4.41 -6.89 -18.52
N ASN A 106 5.28 -7.14 -17.55
CA ASN A 106 6.27 -8.20 -17.63
C ASN A 106 5.60 -9.58 -17.79
N ARG A 107 4.51 -9.80 -17.05
CA ARG A 107 3.74 -11.05 -17.19
C ARG A 107 3.19 -11.21 -18.60
N SER A 108 2.64 -10.17 -19.18
CA SER A 108 2.08 -10.20 -20.54
C SER A 108 3.15 -10.51 -21.57
N VAL A 109 4.32 -9.88 -21.48
CA VAL A 109 5.43 -10.09 -22.38
C VAL A 109 5.94 -11.53 -22.27
N GLU A 110 6.16 -12.02 -21.07
CA GLU A 110 6.63 -13.40 -20.84
C GLU A 110 5.62 -14.43 -21.33
N THR A 111 4.33 -14.18 -21.12
CA THR A 111 3.26 -15.07 -21.58
C THR A 111 3.23 -15.10 -23.10
N MET A 112 3.39 -13.98 -23.77
CA MET A 112 3.43 -13.90 -25.23
C MET A 112 4.64 -14.64 -25.80
N ILE A 113 5.79 -14.51 -25.18
CA ILE A 113 7.01 -15.22 -25.59
C ILE A 113 6.84 -16.71 -25.42
N ASP A 114 6.25 -17.17 -24.33
CA ASP A 114 6.09 -18.60 -24.02
C ASP A 114 5.12 -19.30 -24.99
N TYR A 115 4.21 -18.57 -25.62
CA TYR A 115 3.20 -19.15 -26.52
C TYR A 115 3.54 -18.94 -28.01
N GLU A 116 4.62 -18.30 -28.31
CA GLU A 116 5.14 -18.21 -29.67
C GLU A 116 6.00 -19.44 -29.99
#